data_ab0921bb900aa653e50120b06e13e820
#
_entry.id   ab0921bb900aa653e50120b06e13e820
#
_cell.length_a   1.000
_cell.length_b   1.000
_cell.length_c   1.000
_cell.angle_alpha   90.00
_cell.angle_beta   90.00
_cell.angle_gamma   90.00
#
_symmetry.space_group_name_H-M   'P 1'
#
loop_
_entity.id
_entity.type
_entity.pdbx_description
1 polymer ?
#
loop_
_entity_poly.entity_id
_entity_poly.type
_entity_poly.pdbx_seq_one_letter_code
_entity_poly.pdbx_strand_id
1 'polypeptide(L)'
;MRIGIVQTTTGIDPAVEAVSLAAAIAGLAGQGAQIVFTPEMSGYLDKDRRRARTNVVGEDADAVLAAVRAAARAHGVWVHLGSLALAVGGDLFVNRGFLIDDSGEIRARYDKIHLFDVQLPGGETYRESAAYRPGGTAVAAATPWGTLGLTICYDLRFPALHRALAGAGATVLSVPAAFTRPTGAAHWHVLLRARAVETGCFVVAAAQTGDHADGRATYGHSLVVAPWGEVLLDMGEAAGSSVIDLDLDLVAEARGRVPALDHARAFTVTTA
;
A
#
# COMPACT_ATOMS: atom_id res chain seq x y z
N MET A 1 18.38 4.04 -2.71
CA MET A 1 17.34 4.46 -1.72
C MET A 1 17.14 3.33 -0.74
N ARG A 2 17.32 3.58 0.56
CA ARG A 2 17.09 2.56 1.60
C ARG A 2 15.66 2.66 2.11
N ILE A 3 14.89 1.57 2.00
CA ILE A 3 13.49 1.53 2.44
C ILE A 3 13.32 0.63 3.65
N GLY A 4 12.37 0.98 4.51
CA GLY A 4 11.84 0.13 5.58
C GLY A 4 10.46 -0.39 5.21
N ILE A 5 10.15 -1.62 5.56
CA ILE A 5 8.84 -2.24 5.32
C ILE A 5 8.34 -2.82 6.63
N VAL A 6 7.09 -2.53 6.96
CA VAL A 6 6.37 -3.09 8.10
C VAL A 6 5.38 -4.14 7.60
N GLN A 7 5.38 -5.32 8.21
CA GLN A 7 4.38 -6.36 8.09
C GLN A 7 3.71 -6.55 9.44
N THR A 8 2.41 -6.32 9.54
CA THR A 8 1.72 -6.30 10.84
C THR A 8 0.42 -7.09 10.82
N THR A 9 -0.05 -7.46 12.00
CA THR A 9 -1.38 -8.01 12.25
C THR A 9 -2.18 -6.94 12.99
N THR A 10 -2.70 -5.97 12.23
CA THR A 10 -3.46 -4.85 12.79
C THR A 10 -4.69 -5.34 13.52
N GLY A 11 -4.90 -4.81 14.73
CA GLY A 11 -6.02 -5.11 15.59
C GLY A 11 -7.21 -4.17 15.44
N ILE A 12 -8.04 -4.12 16.48
CA ILE A 12 -9.28 -3.34 16.57
C ILE A 12 -9.17 -2.17 17.56
N ASP A 13 -7.97 -1.82 18.00
CA ASP A 13 -7.72 -0.70 18.92
C ASP A 13 -6.72 0.29 18.27
N PRO A 14 -7.19 1.44 17.75
CA PRO A 14 -6.33 2.44 17.13
C PRO A 14 -5.24 3.00 18.04
N ALA A 15 -5.45 3.02 19.36
CA ALA A 15 -4.45 3.54 20.29
C ALA A 15 -3.25 2.60 20.40
N VAL A 16 -3.48 1.29 20.37
CA VAL A 16 -2.43 0.27 20.34
C VAL A 16 -1.65 0.36 19.03
N GLU A 17 -2.36 0.49 17.90
CA GLU A 17 -1.73 0.56 16.59
C GLU A 17 -0.90 1.84 16.42
N ALA A 18 -1.34 2.96 16.96
CA ALA A 18 -0.58 4.22 16.96
C ALA A 18 0.79 4.06 17.62
N VAL A 19 0.85 3.39 18.77
CA VAL A 19 2.09 3.12 19.50
C VAL A 19 2.98 2.14 18.72
N SER A 20 2.38 1.06 18.23
CA SER A 20 3.11 0.01 17.50
C SER A 20 3.74 0.52 16.23
N LEU A 21 3.00 1.30 15.43
CA LEU A 21 3.52 1.89 14.19
C LEU A 21 4.62 2.94 14.45
N ALA A 22 4.42 3.80 15.45
CA ALA A 22 5.45 4.78 15.81
C ALA A 22 6.76 4.08 16.23
N ALA A 23 6.68 3.00 17.01
CA ALA A 23 7.84 2.20 17.40
C ALA A 23 8.51 1.51 16.20
N ALA A 24 7.73 0.95 15.27
CA ALA A 24 8.25 0.34 14.06
C ALA A 24 8.98 1.35 13.16
N ILE A 25 8.39 2.55 12.97
CA ILE A 25 9.01 3.65 12.22
C ILE A 25 10.34 4.06 12.86
N ALA A 26 10.36 4.26 14.18
CA ALA A 26 11.57 4.60 14.92
C ALA A 26 12.67 3.54 14.76
N GLY A 27 12.31 2.25 14.89
CA GLY A 27 13.23 1.14 14.73
C GLY A 27 13.82 1.02 13.32
N LEU A 28 13.01 1.25 12.29
CA LEU A 28 13.47 1.23 10.89
C LEU A 28 14.33 2.47 10.54
N ALA A 29 13.95 3.65 11.04
CA ALA A 29 14.77 4.87 10.90
C ALA A 29 16.14 4.69 11.57
N GLY A 30 16.19 4.06 12.76
CA GLY A 30 17.44 3.70 13.44
C GLY A 30 18.32 2.73 12.65
N GLN A 31 17.75 1.96 11.71
CA GLN A 31 18.46 1.09 10.76
C GLN A 31 18.82 1.81 9.45
N GLY A 32 18.58 3.12 9.36
CA GLY A 32 18.91 3.96 8.22
C GLY A 32 17.87 3.97 7.10
N ALA A 33 16.64 3.53 7.34
CA ALA A 33 15.57 3.68 6.37
C ALA A 33 15.31 5.17 6.10
N GLN A 34 15.24 5.52 4.83
CA GLN A 34 14.94 6.88 4.36
C GLN A 34 13.43 7.10 4.17
N ILE A 35 12.73 6.01 3.85
CA ILE A 35 11.27 5.95 3.77
C ILE A 35 10.77 4.62 4.32
N VAL A 36 9.66 4.65 5.08
CA VAL A 36 9.01 3.47 5.66
C VAL A 36 7.67 3.25 4.98
N PHE A 37 7.38 2.00 4.59
CA PHE A 37 6.11 1.57 4.01
C PHE A 37 5.34 0.72 5.02
N THR A 38 4.06 1.04 5.23
CA THR A 38 3.16 0.28 6.10
C THR A 38 2.01 -0.33 5.31
N PRO A 39 1.31 -1.37 5.83
CA PRO A 39 0.21 -2.05 5.13
C PRO A 39 -1.06 -1.21 4.95
N GLU A 40 -2.01 -1.74 4.17
CA GLU A 40 -3.40 -1.28 4.15
C GLU A 40 -4.04 -1.44 5.54
N MET A 41 -4.90 -0.48 5.94
CA MET A 41 -5.61 -0.48 7.23
C MET A 41 -4.70 -0.62 8.44
N SER A 42 -3.55 0.05 8.42
CA SER A 42 -2.52 -0.04 9.47
C SER A 42 -2.98 0.45 10.85
N GLY A 43 -4.04 1.26 10.92
CA GLY A 43 -4.51 1.82 12.19
C GLY A 43 -5.69 1.09 12.79
N TYR A 44 -6.46 0.38 11.98
CA TYR A 44 -7.68 -0.29 12.43
C TYR A 44 -8.15 -1.28 11.37
N LEU A 45 -8.35 -2.53 11.75
CA LEU A 45 -8.83 -3.58 10.84
C LEU A 45 -9.98 -4.33 11.50
N ASP A 46 -11.23 -3.97 11.15
CA ASP A 46 -12.43 -4.59 11.72
C ASP A 46 -13.56 -4.71 10.70
N LYS A 47 -14.14 -5.90 10.59
CA LYS A 47 -15.34 -6.16 9.78
C LYS A 47 -16.65 -5.77 10.48
N ASP A 48 -16.62 -5.52 11.78
CA ASP A 48 -17.82 -5.09 12.53
C ASP A 48 -18.06 -3.59 12.32
N ARG A 49 -19.05 -3.28 11.48
CA ARG A 49 -19.41 -1.90 11.14
C ARG A 49 -19.89 -1.08 12.34
N ARG A 50 -20.43 -1.70 13.40
CA ARG A 50 -20.89 -0.96 14.58
C ARG A 50 -19.69 -0.47 15.37
N ARG A 51 -18.68 -1.33 15.58
CA ARG A 51 -17.40 -0.92 16.19
C ARG A 51 -16.66 0.08 15.31
N ALA A 52 -16.64 -0.14 14.00
CA ALA A 52 -16.00 0.79 13.07
C ALA A 52 -16.58 2.20 13.16
N ARG A 53 -17.90 2.37 13.26
CA ARG A 53 -18.54 3.69 13.43
C ARG A 53 -18.12 4.43 14.70
N THR A 54 -17.67 3.70 15.72
CA THR A 54 -17.20 4.30 16.98
C THR A 54 -15.71 4.66 16.92
N ASN A 55 -14.91 3.85 16.23
CA ASN A 55 -13.45 3.94 16.23
C ASN A 55 -12.87 4.68 15.02
N VAL A 56 -13.62 4.71 13.90
CA VAL A 56 -13.18 5.42 12.69
C VAL A 56 -13.61 6.88 12.77
N VAL A 57 -12.64 7.76 12.76
CA VAL A 57 -12.82 9.21 12.89
C VAL A 57 -12.37 9.94 11.62
N GLY A 58 -12.59 11.25 11.55
CA GLY A 58 -12.07 12.08 10.46
C GLY A 58 -10.55 12.23 10.55
N GLU A 59 -9.94 12.63 9.44
CA GLU A 59 -8.48 12.73 9.28
C GLU A 59 -7.81 13.56 10.39
N ASP A 60 -8.38 14.71 10.75
CA ASP A 60 -7.78 15.60 11.74
C ASP A 60 -7.85 15.06 13.18
N ALA A 61 -8.72 14.10 13.44
CA ALA A 61 -8.92 13.47 14.74
C ALA A 61 -8.26 12.10 14.87
N ASP A 62 -7.65 11.58 13.77
CA ASP A 62 -7.08 10.24 13.75
C ASP A 62 -5.77 10.16 14.53
N ALA A 63 -5.78 9.41 15.62
CA ALA A 63 -4.63 9.28 16.52
C ALA A 63 -3.45 8.52 15.87
N VAL A 64 -3.75 7.58 14.97
CA VAL A 64 -2.71 6.81 14.25
C VAL A 64 -1.99 7.73 13.27
N LEU A 65 -2.73 8.52 12.48
CA LEU A 65 -2.14 9.49 11.58
C LEU A 65 -1.29 10.52 12.35
N ALA A 66 -1.80 11.01 13.47
CA ALA A 66 -1.06 11.95 14.32
C ALA A 66 0.25 11.34 14.85
N ALA A 67 0.22 10.09 15.33
CA ALA A 67 1.40 9.38 15.84
C ALA A 67 2.43 9.11 14.73
N VAL A 68 1.99 8.69 13.55
CA VAL A 68 2.88 8.44 12.38
C VAL A 68 3.54 9.74 11.92
N ARG A 69 2.80 10.85 11.83
CA ARG A 69 3.36 12.17 11.50
C ARG A 69 4.38 12.63 12.54
N ALA A 70 4.10 12.40 13.81
CA ALA A 70 5.03 12.74 14.90
C ALA A 70 6.31 11.88 14.84
N ALA A 71 6.19 10.58 14.55
CA ALA A 71 7.32 9.68 14.39
C ALA A 71 8.17 10.04 13.15
N ALA A 72 7.55 10.34 12.02
CA ALA A 72 8.23 10.81 10.81
C ALA A 72 9.13 12.02 11.12
N ARG A 73 8.56 13.04 11.77
CA ARG A 73 9.29 14.26 12.18
C ARG A 73 10.39 13.97 13.21
N ALA A 74 10.09 13.18 14.23
CA ALA A 74 11.05 12.92 15.31
C ALA A 74 12.30 12.18 14.83
N HIS A 75 12.15 11.34 13.79
CA HIS A 75 13.23 10.50 13.27
C HIS A 75 13.75 10.96 11.89
N GLY A 76 13.22 12.05 11.32
CA GLY A 76 13.65 12.58 10.03
C GLY A 76 13.50 11.57 8.89
N VAL A 77 12.38 10.81 8.88
CA VAL A 77 12.13 9.73 7.93
C VAL A 77 10.80 9.94 7.21
N TRP A 78 10.78 9.71 5.89
CA TRP A 78 9.53 9.71 5.14
C TRP A 78 8.71 8.47 5.48
N VAL A 79 7.37 8.59 5.41
CA VAL A 79 6.47 7.46 5.64
C VAL A 79 5.41 7.40 4.56
N HIS A 80 5.32 6.28 3.87
CA HIS A 80 4.13 5.89 3.14
C HIS A 80 3.24 5.08 4.10
N LEU A 81 2.31 5.76 4.76
CA LEU A 81 1.26 5.13 5.55
C LEU A 81 0.27 4.50 4.58
N GLY A 82 0.31 3.19 4.47
CA GLY A 82 -0.35 2.42 3.43
C GLY A 82 -1.84 2.71 3.30
N SER A 83 -2.60 2.61 4.38
CA SER A 83 -3.88 3.32 4.51
C SER A 83 -4.48 3.29 5.91
N LEU A 84 -5.47 4.16 6.09
CA LEU A 84 -6.40 4.21 7.23
C LEU A 84 -7.85 4.21 6.72
N ALA A 85 -8.75 3.67 7.54
CA ALA A 85 -10.18 3.92 7.40
C ALA A 85 -10.50 5.30 8.00
N LEU A 86 -11.11 6.21 7.24
CA LEU A 86 -11.42 7.56 7.71
C LEU A 86 -12.86 7.92 7.43
N ALA A 87 -13.50 8.59 8.40
CA ALA A 87 -14.83 9.17 8.22
C ALA A 87 -14.74 10.45 7.36
N VAL A 88 -15.62 10.56 6.36
CA VAL A 88 -15.67 11.71 5.43
C VAL A 88 -17.05 12.38 5.39
N GLY A 89 -17.83 12.17 6.43
CA GLY A 89 -19.21 12.60 6.53
C GLY A 89 -20.20 11.57 5.96
N GLY A 90 -21.41 11.58 6.50
CA GLY A 90 -22.42 10.55 6.22
C GLY A 90 -22.07 9.21 6.86
N ASP A 91 -22.58 8.13 6.25
CA ASP A 91 -22.43 6.75 6.76
C ASP A 91 -21.28 5.98 6.11
N LEU A 92 -20.51 6.61 5.22
CA LEU A 92 -19.42 5.98 4.48
C LEU A 92 -18.06 6.48 4.95
N PHE A 93 -17.09 5.59 4.87
CA PHE A 93 -15.67 5.84 5.08
C PHE A 93 -14.93 6.00 3.74
N VAL A 94 -13.67 6.38 3.81
CA VAL A 94 -12.68 6.21 2.73
C VAL A 94 -11.54 5.34 3.22
N ASN A 95 -10.95 4.58 2.31
CA ASN A 95 -9.71 3.85 2.53
C ASN A 95 -8.60 4.72 1.95
N ARG A 96 -7.90 5.50 2.82
CA ARG A 96 -6.96 6.56 2.42
C ARG A 96 -5.54 6.25 2.81
N GLY A 97 -4.64 6.22 1.82
CA GLY A 97 -3.21 6.20 1.99
C GLY A 97 -2.61 7.61 2.06
N PHE A 98 -1.45 7.73 2.71
CA PHE A 98 -0.74 9.00 2.89
C PHE A 98 0.72 8.86 2.55
N LEU A 99 1.28 9.89 1.91
CA LEU A 99 2.71 10.12 1.85
C LEU A 99 3.05 11.28 2.79
N ILE A 100 3.90 11.02 3.76
CA ILE A 100 4.30 11.94 4.82
C ILE A 100 5.80 12.17 4.70
N ASP A 101 6.25 13.42 4.73
CA ASP A 101 7.67 13.75 4.65
C ASP A 101 8.38 13.68 6.02
N ASP A 102 9.68 13.87 6.00
CA ASP A 102 10.56 13.86 7.17
C ASP A 102 10.31 15.01 8.17
N SER A 103 9.51 16.01 7.79
CA SER A 103 9.01 17.05 8.70
C SER A 103 7.66 16.68 9.34
N GLY A 104 7.08 15.52 8.94
CA GLY A 104 5.75 15.07 9.37
C GLY A 104 4.60 15.72 8.60
N GLU A 105 4.88 16.42 7.48
CA GLU A 105 3.84 17.05 6.67
C GLU A 105 3.31 16.07 5.61
N ILE A 106 1.99 16.09 5.40
CA ILE A 106 1.33 15.25 4.40
C ILE A 106 1.58 15.84 3.01
N ARG A 107 2.31 15.10 2.18
CA ARG A 107 2.67 15.47 0.80
C ARG A 107 1.67 14.98 -0.23
N ALA A 108 1.01 13.85 0.04
CA ALA A 108 -0.03 13.30 -0.82
C ALA A 108 -1.05 12.48 -0.04
N ARG A 109 -2.26 12.40 -0.58
CA ARG A 109 -3.37 11.55 -0.15
C ARG A 109 -3.86 10.77 -1.36
N TYR A 110 -4.20 9.50 -1.14
CA TYR A 110 -4.78 8.64 -2.16
C TYR A 110 -5.96 7.88 -1.58
N ASP A 111 -7.14 8.07 -2.12
CA ASP A 111 -8.32 7.27 -1.78
C ASP A 111 -8.40 6.06 -2.73
N LYS A 112 -8.48 4.86 -2.18
CA LYS A 112 -8.59 3.61 -2.94
C LYS A 112 -9.66 3.69 -4.00
N ILE A 113 -9.27 3.46 -5.26
CA ILE A 113 -10.19 3.59 -6.41
C ILE A 113 -11.06 2.33 -6.54
N HIS A 114 -10.44 1.14 -6.47
CA HIS A 114 -11.13 -0.11 -6.71
C HIS A 114 -11.47 -0.81 -5.40
N LEU A 115 -12.75 -0.92 -5.10
CA LEU A 115 -13.25 -1.52 -3.87
C LEU A 115 -13.41 -3.03 -4.00
N PHE A 116 -13.11 -3.76 -2.92
CA PHE A 116 -13.07 -5.22 -2.90
C PHE A 116 -14.48 -5.80 -2.69
N ASP A 117 -15.23 -5.90 -3.79
CA ASP A 117 -16.55 -6.52 -3.84
C ASP A 117 -16.44 -7.87 -4.56
N VAL A 118 -16.29 -8.95 -3.80
CA VAL A 118 -16.00 -10.28 -4.37
C VAL A 118 -16.71 -11.40 -3.63
N GLN A 119 -16.93 -12.51 -4.35
CA GLN A 119 -17.26 -13.82 -3.81
C GLN A 119 -16.06 -14.74 -3.99
N LEU A 120 -15.56 -15.32 -2.91
CA LEU A 120 -14.43 -16.22 -2.95
C LEU A 120 -14.89 -17.69 -2.97
N PRO A 121 -14.05 -18.60 -3.50
CA PRO A 121 -14.25 -20.03 -3.31
C PRO A 121 -14.34 -20.34 -1.80
N GLY A 122 -15.36 -21.11 -1.39
CA GLY A 122 -15.63 -21.36 0.03
C GLY A 122 -16.77 -20.54 0.61
N GLY A 123 -17.36 -19.62 -0.17
CA GLY A 123 -18.56 -18.88 0.20
C GLY A 123 -18.33 -17.55 0.92
N GLU A 124 -17.09 -17.17 1.19
CA GLU A 124 -16.76 -15.85 1.74
C GLU A 124 -17.15 -14.75 0.75
N THR A 125 -17.87 -13.74 1.25
CA THR A 125 -18.30 -12.59 0.47
C THR A 125 -17.80 -11.31 1.11
N TYR A 126 -17.15 -10.48 0.31
CA TYR A 126 -16.72 -9.14 0.71
C TYR A 126 -17.50 -8.10 -0.09
N ARG A 127 -17.94 -7.04 0.60
CA ARG A 127 -18.64 -5.89 0.01
C ARG A 127 -18.08 -4.60 0.61
N GLU A 128 -16.89 -4.21 0.16
CA GLU A 128 -16.22 -3.00 0.63
C GLU A 128 -17.03 -1.75 0.28
N SER A 129 -17.66 -1.71 -0.90
CA SER A 129 -18.52 -0.61 -1.35
C SER A 129 -19.72 -0.33 -0.45
N ALA A 130 -20.10 -1.29 0.37
CA ALA A 130 -21.19 -1.10 1.33
C ALA A 130 -20.80 -0.25 2.56
N ALA A 131 -19.50 0.01 2.77
CA ALA A 131 -18.97 0.81 3.88
C ALA A 131 -18.04 1.94 3.41
N TYR A 132 -17.43 1.80 2.24
CA TYR A 132 -16.41 2.73 1.74
C TYR A 132 -16.87 3.39 0.44
N ARG A 133 -16.50 4.67 0.29
CA ARG A 133 -16.63 5.43 -0.96
C ARG A 133 -15.35 5.26 -1.77
N PRO A 134 -15.44 4.96 -3.10
CA PRO A 134 -14.26 4.88 -3.94
C PRO A 134 -13.63 6.25 -4.16
N GLY A 135 -12.32 6.28 -4.34
CA GLY A 135 -11.60 7.40 -4.94
C GLY A 135 -11.85 7.51 -6.43
N GLY A 136 -11.35 8.58 -7.04
CA GLY A 136 -11.50 8.82 -8.49
C GLY A 136 -10.22 9.39 -9.13
N THR A 137 -9.12 9.51 -8.39
CA THR A 137 -7.91 10.15 -8.87
C THR A 137 -6.69 9.28 -8.61
N ALA A 138 -5.94 8.94 -9.67
CA ALA A 138 -4.63 8.33 -9.56
C ALA A 138 -3.61 9.36 -9.05
N VAL A 139 -2.74 8.97 -8.13
CA VAL A 139 -1.78 9.88 -7.50
C VAL A 139 -0.34 9.39 -7.70
N ALA A 140 0.45 10.19 -8.40
CA ALA A 140 1.90 10.06 -8.53
C ALA A 140 2.54 11.21 -7.73
N ALA A 141 3.23 10.88 -6.64
CA ALA A 141 3.73 11.85 -5.69
C ALA A 141 5.26 11.98 -5.76
N ALA A 142 5.77 13.20 -5.81
CA ALA A 142 7.20 13.47 -5.80
C ALA A 142 7.81 13.17 -4.44
N THR A 143 8.99 12.54 -4.45
CA THR A 143 9.85 12.29 -3.29
C THR A 143 11.27 12.74 -3.62
N PRO A 144 12.19 12.84 -2.64
CA PRO A 144 13.60 13.12 -2.92
C PRO A 144 14.30 12.08 -3.83
N TRP A 145 13.72 10.89 -3.98
CA TRP A 145 14.29 9.76 -4.74
C TRP A 145 13.58 9.47 -6.07
N GLY A 146 12.63 10.30 -6.46
CA GLY A 146 11.81 10.11 -7.66
C GLY A 146 10.32 10.12 -7.35
N THR A 147 9.51 9.60 -8.25
CA THR A 147 8.05 9.63 -8.12
C THR A 147 7.51 8.30 -7.61
N LEU A 148 6.70 8.36 -6.55
CA LEU A 148 5.98 7.23 -5.98
C LEU A 148 4.55 7.18 -6.53
N GLY A 149 4.18 6.09 -7.17
CA GLY A 149 2.80 5.81 -7.59
C GLY A 149 2.03 5.15 -6.45
N LEU A 150 0.92 5.77 -6.03
CA LEU A 150 0.12 5.29 -4.91
C LEU A 150 -1.01 4.38 -5.39
N THR A 151 -1.10 3.19 -4.81
CA THR A 151 -2.23 2.26 -4.97
C THR A 151 -2.56 1.60 -3.63
N ILE A 152 -3.71 0.91 -3.52
CA ILE A 152 -4.08 0.15 -2.32
C ILE A 152 -4.69 -1.19 -2.73
N CYS A 153 -4.06 -2.29 -2.35
CA CYS A 153 -4.58 -3.65 -2.28
C CYS A 153 -5.27 -4.13 -3.58
N TYR A 154 -6.60 -4.03 -3.65
CA TYR A 154 -7.38 -4.50 -4.80
C TYR A 154 -7.03 -3.77 -6.10
N ASP A 155 -6.50 -2.55 -6.02
CA ASP A 155 -5.97 -1.82 -7.18
C ASP A 155 -4.91 -2.62 -7.95
N LEU A 156 -4.21 -3.55 -7.28
CA LEU A 156 -3.24 -4.46 -7.90
C LEU A 156 -3.81 -5.23 -9.10
N ARG A 157 -5.12 -5.48 -9.14
CA ARG A 157 -5.78 -6.21 -10.21
C ARG A 157 -6.07 -5.36 -11.45
N PHE A 158 -5.81 -4.07 -11.40
CA PHE A 158 -6.14 -3.12 -12.45
C PHE A 158 -4.88 -2.55 -13.11
N PRO A 159 -4.35 -3.20 -14.17
CA PRO A 159 -3.09 -2.81 -14.82
C PRO A 159 -3.12 -1.40 -15.38
N ALA A 160 -4.29 -0.90 -15.80
CA ALA A 160 -4.44 0.44 -16.35
C ALA A 160 -4.02 1.54 -15.37
N LEU A 161 -4.33 1.39 -14.06
CA LEU A 161 -3.91 2.32 -13.02
C LEU A 161 -2.39 2.35 -12.89
N HIS A 162 -1.75 1.18 -12.77
CA HIS A 162 -0.29 1.07 -12.63
C HIS A 162 0.44 1.64 -13.85
N ARG A 163 -0.10 1.36 -15.06
CA ARG A 163 0.43 1.90 -16.29
C ARG A 163 0.30 3.43 -16.36
N ALA A 164 -0.83 3.98 -15.92
CA ALA A 164 -1.05 5.43 -15.87
C ALA A 164 -0.05 6.09 -14.90
N LEU A 165 0.18 5.51 -13.72
CA LEU A 165 1.17 5.99 -12.74
C LEU A 165 2.59 5.95 -13.30
N ALA A 166 2.98 4.86 -13.98
CA ALA A 166 4.28 4.75 -14.64
C ALA A 166 4.45 5.79 -15.76
N GLY A 167 3.39 6.02 -16.56
CA GLY A 167 3.35 7.07 -17.58
C GLY A 167 3.42 8.49 -17.01
N ALA A 168 2.99 8.69 -15.77
CA ALA A 168 3.15 9.93 -15.02
C ALA A 168 4.53 10.07 -14.34
N GLY A 169 5.48 9.16 -14.62
CA GLY A 169 6.86 9.22 -14.16
C GLY A 169 7.15 8.44 -12.89
N ALA A 170 6.22 7.62 -12.39
CA ALA A 170 6.50 6.79 -11.22
C ALA A 170 7.68 5.84 -11.49
N THR A 171 8.60 5.78 -10.54
CA THR A 171 9.75 4.85 -10.52
C THR A 171 9.56 3.74 -9.50
N VAL A 172 8.73 3.99 -8.50
CA VAL A 172 8.31 3.03 -7.47
C VAL A 172 6.78 3.03 -7.42
N LEU A 173 6.17 1.85 -7.38
CA LEU A 173 4.75 1.65 -7.15
C LEU A 173 4.54 1.07 -5.76
N SER A 174 3.74 1.71 -4.92
CA SER A 174 3.37 1.19 -3.61
C SER A 174 2.08 0.38 -3.71
N VAL A 175 2.05 -0.78 -3.05
CA VAL A 175 0.89 -1.68 -3.00
C VAL A 175 0.67 -2.16 -1.55
N PRO A 176 0.31 -1.25 -0.62
CA PRO A 176 -0.09 -1.68 0.71
C PRO A 176 -1.34 -2.55 0.63
N ALA A 177 -1.40 -3.65 1.39
CA ALA A 177 -2.46 -4.63 1.21
C ALA A 177 -2.85 -5.40 2.47
N ALA A 178 -4.10 -5.91 2.44
CA ALA A 178 -4.65 -6.89 3.37
C ALA A 178 -5.29 -8.05 2.56
N PHE A 179 -4.48 -8.73 1.75
CA PHE A 179 -4.93 -9.83 0.89
C PHE A 179 -5.38 -11.03 1.73
N THR A 180 -6.52 -11.64 1.37
CA THR A 180 -6.95 -12.90 1.99
C THR A 180 -5.96 -14.02 1.68
N ARG A 181 -5.82 -15.00 2.57
CA ARG A 181 -4.92 -16.15 2.32
C ARG A 181 -5.17 -16.86 0.99
N PRO A 182 -6.43 -17.19 0.59
CA PRO A 182 -6.65 -17.89 -0.69
C PRO A 182 -6.24 -17.06 -1.91
N THR A 183 -6.58 -15.79 -1.94
CA THR A 183 -6.22 -14.92 -3.08
C THR A 183 -4.76 -14.53 -3.07
N GLY A 184 -4.15 -14.44 -1.90
CA GLY A 184 -2.71 -14.19 -1.74
C GLY A 184 -1.90 -15.33 -2.30
N ALA A 185 -2.15 -16.56 -1.86
CA ALA A 185 -1.45 -17.76 -2.33
C ALA A 185 -1.52 -17.93 -3.85
N ALA A 186 -2.68 -17.63 -4.45
CA ALA A 186 -2.88 -17.82 -5.88
C ALA A 186 -2.35 -16.65 -6.75
N HIS A 187 -2.39 -15.41 -6.26
CA HIS A 187 -2.26 -14.23 -7.14
C HIS A 187 -1.18 -13.22 -6.72
N TRP A 188 -0.80 -13.15 -5.44
CA TRP A 188 0.00 -12.06 -4.90
C TRP A 188 1.32 -11.86 -5.63
N HIS A 189 2.16 -12.88 -5.62
CA HIS A 189 3.49 -12.81 -6.22
C HIS A 189 3.43 -12.59 -7.74
N VAL A 190 2.55 -13.29 -8.44
CA VAL A 190 2.46 -13.18 -9.90
C VAL A 190 1.98 -11.79 -10.33
N LEU A 191 1.00 -11.20 -9.63
CA LEU A 191 0.51 -9.88 -9.97
C LEU A 191 1.52 -8.77 -9.66
N LEU A 192 2.19 -8.81 -8.50
CA LEU A 192 3.22 -7.83 -8.16
C LEU A 192 4.38 -7.85 -9.15
N ARG A 193 4.85 -9.05 -9.52
CA ARG A 193 5.88 -9.20 -10.54
C ARG A 193 5.42 -8.71 -11.92
N ALA A 194 4.16 -8.99 -12.28
CA ALA A 194 3.59 -8.49 -13.53
C ALA A 194 3.60 -6.94 -13.55
N ARG A 195 3.16 -6.30 -12.45
CA ARG A 195 3.18 -4.82 -12.37
C ARG A 195 4.59 -4.26 -12.52
N ALA A 196 5.59 -4.86 -11.87
CA ALA A 196 6.98 -4.43 -12.01
C ALA A 196 7.46 -4.52 -13.47
N VAL A 197 7.26 -5.67 -14.12
CA VAL A 197 7.71 -5.92 -15.50
C VAL A 197 6.98 -5.05 -16.52
N GLU A 198 5.64 -4.91 -16.41
CA GLU A 198 4.82 -4.11 -17.35
C GLU A 198 5.14 -2.61 -17.31
N THR A 199 5.63 -2.11 -16.17
CA THR A 199 5.86 -0.67 -15.94
C THR A 199 7.32 -0.29 -15.88
N GLY A 200 8.21 -1.28 -15.72
CA GLY A 200 9.63 -1.05 -15.45
C GLY A 200 9.84 -0.26 -14.15
N CYS A 201 8.98 -0.47 -13.14
CA CYS A 201 9.06 0.16 -11.82
C CYS A 201 9.50 -0.85 -10.76
N PHE A 202 10.09 -0.36 -9.66
CA PHE A 202 10.05 -1.14 -8.42
C PHE A 202 8.61 -1.26 -7.93
N VAL A 203 8.27 -2.38 -7.31
CA VAL A 203 7.01 -2.56 -6.58
C VAL A 203 7.34 -2.84 -5.13
N VAL A 204 6.79 -2.01 -4.23
CA VAL A 204 6.93 -2.15 -2.77
C VAL A 204 5.55 -2.43 -2.18
N ALA A 205 5.38 -3.63 -1.66
CA ALA A 205 4.09 -4.13 -1.21
C ALA A 205 4.16 -4.53 0.28
N ALA A 206 3.85 -3.58 1.16
CA ALA A 206 3.70 -3.83 2.59
C ALA A 206 2.35 -4.51 2.86
N ALA A 207 2.33 -5.63 3.57
CA ALA A 207 1.15 -6.46 3.72
C ALA A 207 0.75 -6.71 5.18
N GLN A 208 -0.54 -6.83 5.41
CA GLN A 208 -1.11 -7.41 6.62
C GLN A 208 -0.88 -8.92 6.63
N THR A 209 -0.63 -9.49 7.82
CA THR A 209 -0.37 -10.91 7.99
C THR A 209 -1.10 -11.50 9.18
N GLY A 210 -1.28 -12.81 9.20
CA GLY A 210 -1.75 -13.56 10.36
C GLY A 210 -3.27 -13.54 10.55
N ASP A 211 -3.69 -13.91 11.76
CA ASP A 211 -5.10 -13.98 12.17
C ASP A 211 -5.45 -12.72 12.96
N HIS A 212 -6.39 -11.92 12.45
CA HIS A 212 -6.78 -10.64 13.03
C HIS A 212 -7.87 -10.80 14.11
N ALA A 213 -7.93 -9.82 15.02
CA ALA A 213 -8.89 -9.81 16.13
C ALA A 213 -10.37 -9.85 15.69
N ASP A 214 -10.68 -9.45 14.46
CA ASP A 214 -12.02 -9.52 13.87
C ASP A 214 -12.33 -10.88 13.22
N GLY A 215 -11.40 -11.84 13.27
CA GLY A 215 -11.52 -13.18 12.70
C GLY A 215 -11.21 -13.28 11.21
N ARG A 216 -10.68 -12.22 10.58
CA ARG A 216 -10.06 -12.33 9.24
C ARG A 216 -8.68 -12.94 9.34
N ALA A 217 -8.22 -13.53 8.22
CA ALA A 217 -6.86 -13.99 8.08
C ALA A 217 -6.25 -13.42 6.79
N THR A 218 -5.03 -12.88 6.88
CA THR A 218 -4.32 -12.30 5.76
C THR A 218 -3.06 -13.05 5.42
N TYR A 219 -2.59 -12.87 4.18
CA TYR A 219 -1.58 -13.72 3.54
C TYR A 219 -0.15 -13.40 3.97
N GLY A 220 0.14 -12.15 4.39
CA GLY A 220 1.50 -11.72 4.62
C GLY A 220 2.28 -11.51 3.34
N HIS A 221 3.54 -11.97 3.33
CA HIS A 221 4.45 -11.87 2.20
C HIS A 221 4.62 -10.43 1.71
N SER A 222 4.91 -9.48 2.66
CA SER A 222 5.38 -8.17 2.22
C SER A 222 6.53 -8.34 1.25
N LEU A 223 6.41 -7.71 0.07
CA LEU A 223 7.24 -8.04 -1.08
C LEU A 223 7.90 -6.80 -1.67
N VAL A 224 9.15 -6.94 -2.10
CA VAL A 224 9.82 -5.97 -2.97
C VAL A 224 10.20 -6.63 -4.27
N VAL A 225 9.78 -6.05 -5.38
CA VAL A 225 10.09 -6.56 -6.73
C VAL A 225 10.86 -5.50 -7.51
N ALA A 226 11.96 -5.91 -8.13
CA ALA A 226 12.75 -5.08 -9.01
C ALA A 226 12.04 -4.84 -10.37
N PRO A 227 12.43 -3.80 -11.12
CA PRO A 227 11.81 -3.47 -12.42
C PRO A 227 11.85 -4.61 -13.46
N TRP A 228 12.81 -5.52 -13.35
CA TRP A 228 12.94 -6.70 -14.23
C TRP A 228 12.15 -7.91 -13.76
N GLY A 229 11.52 -7.83 -12.57
CA GLY A 229 10.64 -8.88 -12.03
C GLY A 229 11.28 -9.80 -10.99
N GLU A 230 12.54 -9.57 -10.58
CA GLU A 230 13.16 -10.29 -9.48
C GLU A 230 12.50 -9.90 -8.15
N VAL A 231 12.23 -10.91 -7.31
CA VAL A 231 11.83 -10.71 -5.93
C VAL A 231 13.09 -10.43 -5.10
N LEU A 232 13.22 -9.21 -4.61
CA LEU A 232 14.36 -8.77 -3.80
C LEU A 232 14.16 -9.05 -2.31
N LEU A 233 12.92 -9.02 -1.86
CA LEU A 233 12.52 -9.32 -0.48
C LEU A 233 11.16 -10.02 -0.49
N ASP A 234 11.03 -11.06 0.30
CA ASP A 234 9.77 -11.69 0.69
C ASP A 234 9.84 -11.96 2.18
N MET A 235 8.96 -11.31 2.97
CA MET A 235 8.97 -11.42 4.43
C MET A 235 8.26 -12.67 4.96
N GLY A 236 7.67 -13.50 4.08
CA GLY A 236 6.90 -14.68 4.49
C GLY A 236 5.66 -14.31 5.30
N GLU A 237 5.28 -15.17 6.24
CA GLU A 237 4.01 -15.02 6.99
C GLU A 237 4.17 -14.38 8.38
N ALA A 238 5.38 -14.23 8.89
CA ALA A 238 5.59 -13.69 10.24
C ALA A 238 5.46 -12.14 10.26
N ALA A 239 4.79 -11.60 11.28
CA ALA A 239 4.80 -10.17 11.51
C ALA A 239 6.22 -9.68 11.85
N GLY A 240 6.57 -8.47 11.43
CA GLY A 240 7.88 -7.90 11.66
C GLY A 240 8.18 -6.70 10.76
N SER A 241 9.45 -6.34 10.69
CA SER A 241 9.92 -5.26 9.83
C SER A 241 11.27 -5.61 9.20
N SER A 242 11.55 -5.05 8.04
CA SER A 242 12.80 -5.27 7.30
C SER A 242 13.27 -4.00 6.63
N VAL A 243 14.59 -3.90 6.36
CA VAL A 243 15.17 -2.84 5.52
C VAL A 243 15.82 -3.46 4.30
N ILE A 244 15.78 -2.73 3.18
CA ILE A 244 16.41 -3.14 1.92
C ILE A 244 16.83 -1.90 1.12
N ASP A 245 17.92 -2.02 0.37
CA ASP A 245 18.39 -0.99 -0.53
C ASP A 245 17.84 -1.20 -1.95
N LEU A 246 17.30 -0.13 -2.56
CA LEU A 246 16.86 -0.11 -3.95
C LEU A 246 17.86 0.68 -4.78
N ASP A 247 18.40 0.06 -5.82
CA ASP A 247 19.18 0.72 -6.86
C ASP A 247 18.22 1.29 -7.91
N LEU A 248 17.91 2.57 -7.82
CA LEU A 248 16.92 3.21 -8.67
C LEU A 248 17.34 3.34 -10.14
N ASP A 249 18.63 3.18 -10.46
CA ASP A 249 19.13 3.19 -11.84
C ASP A 249 18.58 1.99 -12.64
N LEU A 250 18.22 0.90 -11.97
CA LEU A 250 17.58 -0.27 -12.59
C LEU A 250 16.25 0.06 -13.29
N VAL A 251 15.57 1.15 -12.92
CA VAL A 251 14.35 1.62 -13.61
C VAL A 251 14.68 2.08 -15.01
N ALA A 252 15.71 2.94 -15.15
CA ALA A 252 16.14 3.43 -16.44
C ALA A 252 16.71 2.29 -17.30
N GLU A 253 17.45 1.38 -16.70
CA GLU A 253 18.00 0.20 -17.37
C GLU A 253 16.90 -0.71 -17.91
N ALA A 254 15.91 -1.08 -17.09
CA ALA A 254 14.81 -1.94 -17.50
C ALA A 254 13.99 -1.31 -18.63
N ARG A 255 13.64 -0.03 -18.49
CA ARG A 255 12.87 0.71 -19.51
C ARG A 255 13.67 0.92 -20.80
N GLY A 256 14.99 1.11 -20.70
CA GLY A 256 15.88 1.21 -21.89
C GLY A 256 16.00 -0.10 -22.64
N ARG A 257 16.01 -1.24 -21.93
CA ARG A 257 16.05 -2.58 -22.54
C ARG A 257 14.72 -2.97 -23.20
N VAL A 258 13.59 -2.67 -22.54
CA VAL A 258 12.24 -3.00 -23.03
C VAL A 258 11.33 -1.78 -22.86
N PRO A 259 11.34 -0.84 -23.81
CA PRO A 259 10.59 0.42 -23.71
C PRO A 259 9.09 0.24 -24.01
N ALA A 260 8.43 -0.67 -23.28
CA ALA A 260 7.03 -1.05 -23.48
C ALA A 260 6.03 0.09 -23.23
N LEU A 261 6.39 1.08 -22.39
CA LEU A 261 5.57 2.26 -22.16
C LEU A 261 5.54 3.17 -23.40
N ASP A 262 6.68 3.34 -24.07
CA ASP A 262 6.82 4.20 -25.26
C ASP A 262 6.26 3.52 -26.52
N HIS A 263 6.32 2.18 -26.56
CA HIS A 263 5.80 1.38 -27.69
C HIS A 263 4.29 1.20 -27.67
N ALA A 264 3.58 1.74 -26.66
CA ALA A 264 2.13 1.65 -26.58
C ALA A 264 1.45 2.24 -27.83
N ARG A 265 0.43 1.56 -28.32
CA ARG A 265 -0.40 2.00 -29.46
C ARG A 265 -1.87 2.03 -29.05
N ALA A 266 -2.58 3.03 -29.51
CA ALA A 266 -4.04 3.01 -29.46
C ALA A 266 -4.56 1.92 -30.43
N PHE A 267 -5.60 1.22 -30.03
CA PHE A 267 -6.25 0.19 -30.85
C PHE A 267 -7.76 0.22 -30.62
N THR A 268 -8.48 -0.32 -31.60
CA THR A 268 -9.92 -0.56 -31.50
C THR A 268 -10.18 -2.06 -31.38
N VAL A 269 -11.28 -2.43 -30.71
CA VAL A 269 -11.73 -3.82 -30.60
C VAL A 269 -12.93 -4.00 -31.53
N THR A 270 -12.86 -5.01 -32.41
CA THR A 270 -13.98 -5.50 -33.20
C THR A 270 -14.38 -6.87 -32.71
N THR A 271 -15.67 -7.08 -32.50
CA THR A 271 -16.24 -8.43 -32.26
C THR A 271 -16.70 -8.98 -33.62
N ALA A 272 -16.21 -10.14 -33.98
CA ALA A 272 -16.61 -10.86 -35.20
C ALA A 272 -17.61 -11.97 -34.87
#